data_155b6fcc5c3a5c167b24e665917f0583
#
_entry.id   155b6fcc5c3a5c167b24e665917f0583
#
_cell.length_a   1.000
_cell.length_b   1.000
_cell.length_c   1.000
_cell.angle_alpha   90.00
_cell.angle_beta   90.00
_cell.angle_gamma   90.00
#
_symmetry.space_group_name_H-M   'P 1'
#
loop_
_entity.id
_entity.type
_entity.pdbx_description
1 polymer ?
#
loop_
_entity_poly.entity_id
_entity_poly.type
_entity_poly.pdbx_seq_one_letter_code
_entity_poly.pdbx_strand_id
1 'polypeptide(L)'
;MKKVIKIITIIISSVFALILITAVGLGFIFRNEISAISSIKLLKTRVENSLQCGIYEMTCKGDYYFEDYLACGGAKNDRELLDFIMNKMTKGLLKIKINTSKIGCSSFTARKQNGEHLFARNYDLYATNTCIVRVKGNKKRHASISTVDTSFINIPAWADMNNLLSKAYALAAPYAPLDGLNDAGVSCGIYMTYQGAGKNVIATDQNTDLPDISPTALIRLILDYADSLDEAVNFARSYDMHDSAGTSFHIMVADRSGRSAILEWVNDTDESDNYGSLRKLVVTYNDQDSNIGQREGEADFQWVTNFIIQPEYYKVYDKDLTGWERYNIIYDELSKSDGLVADEMAAMDILHKVSQRTVRPDRNADDFVLTIHSVIYNLDNLTTLWCGNEQYDDKDGMFRYKLNSKKRIFE
;
A
#
# COMPACT_ATOMS: atom_id res chain seq x y z
N MET A 1 -48.94 -32.90 -32.99
CA MET A 1 -48.41 -31.54 -32.92
C MET A 1 -48.56 -30.93 -31.50
N LYS A 2 -49.72 -30.76 -30.92
CA LYS A 2 -49.92 -30.14 -29.56
C LYS A 2 -49.14 -30.83 -28.43
N LYS A 3 -49.04 -32.18 -28.38
CA LYS A 3 -48.26 -32.93 -27.39
C LYS A 3 -46.75 -32.67 -27.50
N VAL A 4 -46.21 -32.60 -28.69
CA VAL A 4 -44.79 -32.34 -28.94
C VAL A 4 -44.39 -30.91 -28.52
N ILE A 5 -45.23 -29.92 -28.85
CA ILE A 5 -45.08 -28.53 -28.45
C ILE A 5 -45.05 -28.43 -26.90
N LYS A 6 -45.97 -29.09 -26.21
CA LYS A 6 -46.03 -29.12 -24.76
C LYS A 6 -44.76 -29.70 -24.12
N ILE A 7 -44.22 -30.78 -24.68
CA ILE A 7 -42.95 -31.40 -24.21
C ILE A 7 -41.79 -30.45 -24.41
N ILE A 8 -41.67 -29.84 -25.59
CA ILE A 8 -40.61 -28.87 -25.90
C ILE A 8 -40.68 -27.66 -24.94
N THR A 9 -41.88 -27.12 -24.69
CA THR A 9 -42.06 -26.02 -23.73
C THR A 9 -41.63 -26.38 -22.31
N ILE A 10 -41.97 -27.59 -21.84
CA ILE A 10 -41.54 -28.09 -20.53
C ILE A 10 -40.01 -28.21 -20.46
N ILE A 11 -39.37 -28.76 -21.49
CA ILE A 11 -37.92 -28.89 -21.56
C ILE A 11 -37.24 -27.49 -21.49
N ILE A 12 -37.69 -26.57 -22.36
CA ILE A 12 -37.16 -25.20 -22.38
C ILE A 12 -37.33 -24.51 -21.03
N SER A 13 -38.52 -24.61 -20.41
CA SER A 13 -38.76 -24.01 -19.10
C SER A 13 -37.92 -24.64 -18.00
N SER A 14 -37.68 -25.95 -18.04
CA SER A 14 -36.84 -26.66 -17.07
C SER A 14 -35.37 -26.28 -17.22
N VAL A 15 -34.87 -26.16 -18.47
CA VAL A 15 -33.49 -25.68 -18.73
C VAL A 15 -33.33 -24.24 -18.27
N PHE A 16 -34.30 -23.37 -18.58
CA PHE A 16 -34.26 -21.98 -18.12
C PHE A 16 -34.30 -21.86 -16.60
N ALA A 17 -35.16 -22.67 -15.92
CA ALA A 17 -35.19 -22.71 -14.47
C ALA A 17 -33.85 -23.19 -13.87
N LEU A 18 -33.21 -24.20 -14.44
CA LEU A 18 -31.92 -24.72 -14.04
C LEU A 18 -30.83 -23.63 -14.20
N ILE A 19 -30.79 -22.94 -15.32
CA ILE A 19 -29.86 -21.81 -15.57
C ILE A 19 -30.08 -20.71 -14.53
N LEU A 20 -31.32 -20.35 -14.24
CA LEU A 20 -31.66 -19.33 -13.26
C LEU A 20 -31.22 -19.72 -11.84
N ILE A 21 -31.51 -20.97 -11.43
CA ILE A 21 -31.07 -21.50 -10.11
C ILE A 21 -29.55 -21.50 -10.01
N THR A 22 -28.84 -21.92 -11.08
CA THR A 22 -27.38 -21.91 -11.12
C THR A 22 -26.82 -20.48 -11.03
N ALA A 23 -27.39 -19.56 -11.79
CA ALA A 23 -26.98 -18.14 -11.76
C ALA A 23 -27.20 -17.49 -10.37
N VAL A 24 -28.35 -17.76 -9.75
CA VAL A 24 -28.64 -17.30 -8.38
C VAL A 24 -27.67 -17.92 -7.37
N GLY A 25 -27.39 -19.22 -7.48
CA GLY A 25 -26.43 -19.93 -6.63
C GLY A 25 -25.02 -19.36 -6.76
N LEU A 26 -24.53 -19.13 -7.98
CA LEU A 26 -23.26 -18.49 -8.24
C LEU A 26 -23.22 -17.05 -7.73
N GLY A 27 -24.30 -16.29 -7.95
CA GLY A 27 -24.43 -14.93 -7.42
C GLY A 27 -24.33 -14.86 -5.90
N PHE A 28 -24.88 -15.88 -5.20
CA PHE A 28 -24.76 -15.97 -3.75
C PHE A 28 -23.35 -16.38 -3.29
N ILE A 29 -22.71 -17.34 -3.98
CA ILE A 29 -21.33 -17.80 -3.69
C ILE A 29 -20.31 -16.66 -3.88
N PHE A 30 -20.44 -15.88 -4.95
CA PHE A 30 -19.52 -14.79 -5.31
C PHE A 30 -20.03 -13.40 -4.92
N ARG A 31 -20.96 -13.29 -3.96
CA ARG A 31 -21.59 -12.00 -3.61
C ARG A 31 -20.60 -10.93 -3.17
N ASN A 32 -19.54 -11.30 -2.45
CA ASN A 32 -18.51 -10.37 -1.97
C ASN A 32 -17.66 -9.86 -3.14
N GLU A 33 -17.22 -10.77 -3.99
CA GLU A 33 -16.43 -10.51 -5.18
C GLU A 33 -17.23 -9.67 -6.19
N ILE A 34 -18.48 -10.04 -6.47
CA ILE A 34 -19.38 -9.25 -7.34
C ILE A 34 -19.57 -7.84 -6.79
N SER A 35 -19.79 -7.70 -5.48
CA SER A 35 -19.93 -6.39 -4.84
C SER A 35 -18.67 -5.54 -5.00
N ALA A 36 -17.48 -6.15 -4.81
CA ALA A 36 -16.20 -5.46 -4.94
C ALA A 36 -15.95 -5.00 -6.38
N ILE A 37 -16.02 -5.89 -7.36
CA ILE A 37 -15.77 -5.54 -8.78
C ILE A 37 -16.83 -4.58 -9.36
N SER A 38 -18.07 -4.65 -8.89
CA SER A 38 -19.14 -3.72 -9.31
C SER A 38 -18.96 -2.31 -8.74
N SER A 39 -18.11 -2.15 -7.73
CA SER A 39 -17.82 -0.86 -7.11
C SER A 39 -16.68 -0.11 -7.81
N ILE A 40 -15.97 -0.75 -8.74
CA ILE A 40 -14.83 -0.14 -9.44
C ILE A 40 -15.34 1.03 -10.28
N LYS A 41 -14.73 2.20 -10.06
CA LYS A 41 -15.00 3.42 -10.81
C LYS A 41 -13.70 4.00 -11.36
N LEU A 42 -13.75 4.52 -12.57
CA LEU A 42 -12.72 5.36 -13.14
C LEU A 42 -12.90 6.78 -12.59
N LEU A 43 -11.88 7.31 -11.92
CA LEU A 43 -11.86 8.68 -11.40
C LEU A 43 -11.18 9.62 -12.40
N LYS A 44 -10.09 9.17 -13.01
CA LYS A 44 -9.36 9.93 -14.02
C LYS A 44 -8.91 9.01 -15.14
N THR A 45 -9.17 9.42 -16.37
CA THR A 45 -8.78 8.66 -17.56
C THR A 45 -7.28 8.82 -17.81
N ARG A 46 -6.64 7.75 -18.28
CA ARG A 46 -5.30 7.81 -18.84
C ARG A 46 -5.24 8.79 -20.01
N VAL A 47 -4.18 9.59 -20.07
CA VAL A 47 -3.90 10.45 -21.22
C VAL A 47 -2.95 9.72 -22.17
N GLU A 48 -3.39 9.50 -23.42
CA GLU A 48 -2.55 8.87 -24.43
C GLU A 48 -1.27 9.68 -24.72
N ASN A 49 -0.19 8.97 -24.99
CA ASN A 49 1.13 9.56 -25.24
C ASN A 49 1.65 10.47 -24.11
N SER A 50 1.18 10.25 -22.89
CA SER A 50 1.66 10.92 -21.70
C SER A 50 1.96 9.89 -20.60
N LEU A 51 2.63 10.37 -19.54
CA LEU A 51 2.93 9.58 -18.36
C LEU A 51 1.77 9.62 -17.33
N GLN A 52 0.65 10.25 -17.66
CA GLN A 52 -0.54 10.31 -16.82
C GLN A 52 -1.37 9.03 -17.00
N CYS A 53 -1.38 8.21 -15.95
CA CYS A 53 -2.09 6.94 -15.93
C CYS A 53 -3.50 7.06 -15.35
N GLY A 54 -4.29 6.02 -15.53
CA GLY A 54 -5.65 5.95 -15.02
C GLY A 54 -5.68 5.89 -13.49
N ILE A 55 -6.63 6.60 -12.89
CA ILE A 55 -6.90 6.58 -11.46
C ILE A 55 -8.28 5.97 -11.25
N TYR A 56 -8.33 4.95 -10.43
CA TYR A 56 -9.55 4.19 -10.13
C TYR A 56 -9.84 4.20 -8.62
N GLU A 57 -11.07 3.93 -8.25
CA GLU A 57 -11.44 3.60 -6.88
C GLU A 57 -12.22 2.29 -6.83
N MET A 58 -12.12 1.60 -5.69
CA MET A 58 -12.83 0.35 -5.42
C MET A 58 -13.28 0.32 -3.95
N THR A 59 -14.41 -0.33 -3.68
CA THR A 59 -14.91 -0.50 -2.31
C THR A 59 -15.13 -1.98 -1.99
N CYS A 60 -14.40 -2.49 -1.00
CA CYS A 60 -14.57 -3.81 -0.44
C CYS A 60 -15.52 -3.76 0.76
N LYS A 61 -16.78 -4.13 0.56
CA LYS A 61 -17.80 -4.16 1.62
C LYS A 61 -17.92 -5.52 2.30
N GLY A 62 -17.58 -6.56 1.58
CA GLY A 62 -17.67 -7.95 2.02
C GLY A 62 -16.35 -8.49 2.57
N ASP A 63 -16.33 -9.79 2.76
CA ASP A 63 -15.14 -10.54 3.14
C ASP A 63 -14.21 -10.71 1.94
N TYR A 64 -12.92 -10.53 2.16
CA TYR A 64 -11.83 -10.86 1.22
C TYR A 64 -10.88 -11.91 1.81
N TYR A 65 -11.35 -12.65 2.83
CA TYR A 65 -10.72 -13.86 3.40
C TYR A 65 -9.35 -13.63 4.05
N PHE A 66 -9.08 -12.43 4.55
CA PHE A 66 -7.79 -12.13 5.18
C PHE A 66 -7.63 -12.85 6.54
N GLU A 67 -8.72 -13.03 7.30
CA GLU A 67 -8.71 -13.86 8.52
C GLU A 67 -8.30 -15.32 8.19
N ASP A 68 -8.80 -15.86 7.07
CA ASP A 68 -8.44 -17.21 6.61
C ASP A 68 -6.96 -17.29 6.21
N TYR A 69 -6.41 -16.21 5.60
CA TYR A 69 -4.99 -16.10 5.26
C TYR A 69 -4.12 -16.16 6.53
N LEU A 70 -4.46 -15.39 7.54
CA LEU A 70 -3.74 -15.42 8.82
C LEU A 70 -3.88 -16.77 9.53
N ALA A 71 -5.08 -17.37 9.49
CA ALA A 71 -5.35 -18.66 10.13
C ALA A 71 -4.62 -19.84 9.50
N CYS A 72 -4.22 -19.76 8.22
CA CYS A 72 -3.40 -20.81 7.59
C CYS A 72 -1.89 -20.60 7.77
N GLY A 73 -1.48 -19.59 8.57
CA GLY A 73 -0.06 -19.32 8.84
C GLY A 73 0.62 -18.36 7.87
N GLY A 74 -0.17 -17.68 7.03
CA GLY A 74 0.35 -16.72 6.04
C GLY A 74 0.89 -17.38 4.76
N ALA A 75 1.92 -16.77 4.17
CA ALA A 75 2.56 -17.26 2.94
C ALA A 75 4.07 -16.95 2.99
N LYS A 76 4.87 -17.96 2.66
CA LYS A 76 6.36 -17.88 2.65
C LYS A 76 6.95 -17.11 1.50
N ASN A 77 6.14 -16.82 0.49
CA ASN A 77 6.55 -16.11 -0.72
C ASN A 77 5.35 -15.65 -1.52
N ASP A 78 5.60 -14.79 -2.50
CA ASP A 78 4.57 -14.24 -3.39
C ASP A 78 3.71 -15.30 -4.08
N ARG A 79 4.29 -16.43 -4.44
CA ARG A 79 3.55 -17.50 -5.12
C ARG A 79 2.49 -18.10 -4.22
N GLU A 80 2.83 -18.41 -2.97
CA GLU A 80 1.88 -18.94 -1.99
C GLU A 80 0.77 -17.94 -1.68
N LEU A 81 1.13 -16.64 -1.53
CA LEU A 81 0.17 -15.57 -1.35
C LEU A 81 -0.82 -15.50 -2.52
N LEU A 82 -0.31 -15.52 -3.75
CA LEU A 82 -1.14 -15.52 -4.94
C LEU A 82 -2.02 -16.76 -5.07
N ASP A 83 -1.47 -17.93 -4.81
CA ASP A 83 -2.23 -19.18 -4.87
C ASP A 83 -3.36 -19.16 -3.82
N PHE A 84 -3.11 -18.61 -2.63
CA PHE A 84 -4.16 -18.40 -1.61
C PHE A 84 -5.26 -17.46 -2.12
N ILE A 85 -4.89 -16.25 -2.58
CA ILE A 85 -5.84 -15.24 -3.05
C ILE A 85 -6.69 -15.82 -4.17
N MET A 86 -6.06 -16.45 -5.17
CA MET A 86 -6.77 -16.97 -6.33
C MET A 86 -7.69 -18.12 -5.98
N ASN A 87 -7.26 -19.02 -5.11
CA ASN A 87 -8.09 -20.12 -4.63
C ASN A 87 -9.30 -19.63 -3.84
N LYS A 88 -9.14 -18.63 -2.97
CA LYS A 88 -10.24 -18.10 -2.17
C LYS A 88 -11.19 -17.20 -2.98
N MET A 89 -10.67 -16.22 -3.71
CA MET A 89 -11.50 -15.20 -4.36
C MET A 89 -12.03 -15.65 -5.72
N THR A 90 -11.28 -16.43 -6.48
CA THR A 90 -11.75 -16.89 -7.79
C THR A 90 -12.11 -18.37 -7.84
N LYS A 91 -12.05 -19.05 -6.67
CA LYS A 91 -12.25 -20.51 -6.54
C LYS A 91 -11.34 -21.29 -7.53
N GLY A 92 -10.10 -20.77 -7.73
CA GLY A 92 -9.10 -21.38 -8.60
C GLY A 92 -9.31 -21.15 -10.11
N LEU A 93 -10.26 -20.29 -10.51
CA LEU A 93 -10.56 -20.04 -11.93
C LEU A 93 -9.50 -19.21 -12.64
N LEU A 94 -8.69 -18.43 -11.93
CA LEU A 94 -7.66 -17.56 -12.49
C LEU A 94 -6.30 -17.80 -11.84
N LYS A 95 -5.22 -17.41 -12.55
CA LYS A 95 -3.86 -17.37 -12.03
C LYS A 95 -3.30 -15.98 -12.23
N ILE A 96 -2.64 -15.42 -11.21
CA ILE A 96 -1.93 -14.13 -11.26
C ILE A 96 -0.42 -14.40 -11.27
N LYS A 97 0.34 -13.43 -11.81
CA LYS A 97 1.79 -13.36 -11.66
C LYS A 97 2.14 -12.01 -11.06
N ILE A 98 3.09 -11.96 -10.13
CA ILE A 98 3.64 -10.71 -9.64
C ILE A 98 4.70 -10.22 -10.61
N ASN A 99 4.67 -8.93 -10.93
CA ASN A 99 5.73 -8.24 -11.66
C ASN A 99 6.57 -7.44 -10.68
N THR A 100 7.89 -7.57 -10.81
CA THR A 100 8.85 -6.84 -9.99
C THR A 100 9.29 -5.56 -10.68
N SER A 101 9.33 -4.46 -9.96
CA SER A 101 9.84 -3.17 -10.47
C SER A 101 10.63 -2.46 -9.39
N LYS A 102 11.65 -1.68 -9.77
CA LYS A 102 12.36 -0.80 -8.83
C LYS A 102 11.47 0.37 -8.46
N ILE A 103 11.24 0.57 -7.17
CA ILE A 103 10.32 1.54 -6.60
C ILE A 103 11.12 2.64 -5.88
N GLY A 104 10.71 3.89 -6.04
CA GLY A 104 11.13 5.00 -5.20
C GLY A 104 9.99 5.38 -4.24
N CYS A 105 10.31 5.92 -3.08
CA CYS A 105 9.31 6.40 -2.14
C CYS A 105 9.90 7.47 -1.23
N SER A 106 9.02 8.28 -0.62
CA SER A 106 9.36 9.20 0.48
C SER A 106 8.18 9.32 1.42
N SER A 107 8.44 9.51 2.70
CA SER A 107 7.39 9.76 3.68
C SER A 107 7.90 10.59 4.85
N PHE A 108 6.95 11.21 5.53
CA PHE A 108 7.21 11.90 6.78
C PHE A 108 5.94 11.99 7.64
N THR A 109 6.14 12.21 8.94
CA THR A 109 5.09 12.68 9.85
C THR A 109 5.23 14.18 10.07
N ALA A 110 4.12 14.86 10.31
CA ALA A 110 4.06 16.27 10.64
C ALA A 110 2.90 16.56 11.60
N ARG A 111 2.90 17.73 12.25
CA ARG A 111 1.83 18.17 13.12
C ARG A 111 1.28 19.52 12.63
N LYS A 112 -0.03 19.67 12.63
CA LYS A 112 -0.67 20.95 12.35
C LYS A 112 -0.64 21.84 13.58
N GLN A 113 -0.75 23.15 13.39
CA GLN A 113 -0.76 24.13 14.51
C GLN A 113 -1.89 23.88 15.52
N ASN A 114 -3.00 23.25 15.10
CA ASN A 114 -4.11 22.86 15.98
C ASN A 114 -3.88 21.55 16.73
N GLY A 115 -2.71 20.94 16.59
CA GLY A 115 -2.33 19.68 17.24
C GLY A 115 -2.66 18.41 16.47
N GLU A 116 -3.30 18.47 15.31
CA GLU A 116 -3.60 17.30 14.48
C GLU A 116 -2.32 16.73 13.85
N HIS A 117 -2.23 15.40 13.80
CA HIS A 117 -1.09 14.66 13.27
C HIS A 117 -1.34 14.21 11.84
N LEU A 118 -0.32 14.35 11.01
CA LEU A 118 -0.34 13.98 9.59
C LEU A 118 0.70 12.91 9.29
N PHE A 119 0.33 12.01 8.39
CA PHE A 119 1.25 11.08 7.73
C PHE A 119 1.22 11.39 6.24
N ALA A 120 2.38 11.68 5.67
CA ALA A 120 2.55 12.11 4.29
C ALA A 120 3.37 11.10 3.50
N ARG A 121 3.02 10.82 2.23
CA ARG A 121 3.74 9.85 1.41
C ARG A 121 3.73 10.18 -0.08
N ASN A 122 4.88 10.01 -0.74
CA ASN A 122 5.03 9.83 -2.18
C ASN A 122 5.31 8.37 -2.54
N TYR A 123 4.68 7.91 -3.60
CA TYR A 123 4.98 6.64 -4.26
C TYR A 123 5.50 6.90 -5.67
N ASP A 124 6.72 6.45 -5.94
CA ASP A 124 7.43 6.71 -7.18
C ASP A 124 7.67 5.41 -7.94
N LEU A 125 7.21 5.36 -9.19
CA LEU A 125 7.39 4.21 -10.08
C LEU A 125 7.32 4.66 -11.55
N TYR A 126 7.48 3.71 -12.47
CA TYR A 126 7.10 3.89 -13.87
C TYR A 126 5.60 4.16 -14.01
N ALA A 127 5.18 4.68 -15.16
CA ALA A 127 3.78 4.92 -15.44
C ALA A 127 2.92 3.67 -15.20
N THR A 128 1.98 3.76 -14.25
CA THR A 128 1.09 2.68 -13.84
C THR A 128 -0.28 3.22 -13.43
N ASN A 129 -1.32 2.42 -13.58
CA ASN A 129 -2.63 2.76 -13.05
C ASN A 129 -2.64 2.61 -11.52
N THR A 130 -3.41 3.45 -10.86
CA THR A 130 -3.58 3.43 -9.40
C THR A 130 -5.02 3.13 -9.04
N CYS A 131 -5.22 2.34 -7.99
CA CYS A 131 -6.53 2.08 -7.41
C CYS A 131 -6.57 2.50 -5.95
N ILE A 132 -7.46 3.42 -5.61
CA ILE A 132 -7.79 3.78 -4.23
C ILE A 132 -8.80 2.75 -3.71
N VAL A 133 -8.40 1.96 -2.71
CA VAL A 133 -9.18 0.86 -2.16
C VAL A 133 -9.76 1.26 -0.81
N ARG A 134 -11.08 1.28 -0.71
CA ARG A 134 -11.80 1.53 0.54
C ARG A 134 -12.34 0.22 1.08
N VAL A 135 -11.90 -0.16 2.27
CA VAL A 135 -12.39 -1.36 2.96
C VAL A 135 -13.39 -0.94 4.01
N LYS A 136 -14.57 -1.58 4.00
CA LYS A 136 -15.57 -1.38 5.02
C LYS A 136 -15.20 -2.11 6.31
N GLY A 137 -15.23 -1.39 7.43
CA GLY A 137 -15.06 -1.97 8.76
C GLY A 137 -16.29 -2.80 9.20
N ASN A 138 -16.05 -3.64 10.17
CA ASN A 138 -17.09 -4.45 10.84
C ASN A 138 -16.74 -4.60 12.33
N LYS A 139 -17.30 -5.59 13.03
CA LYS A 139 -17.02 -5.83 14.47
C LYS A 139 -15.61 -6.35 14.74
N LYS A 140 -14.93 -6.89 13.71
CA LYS A 140 -13.65 -7.57 13.86
C LYS A 140 -12.49 -6.80 13.22
N ARG A 141 -12.76 -5.95 12.22
CA ARG A 141 -11.74 -5.18 11.51
C ARG A 141 -12.13 -3.73 11.35
N HIS A 142 -11.15 -2.88 11.24
CA HIS A 142 -11.28 -1.45 10.96
C HIS A 142 -11.81 -1.17 9.55
N ALA A 143 -12.45 -0.02 9.40
CA ALA A 143 -12.56 0.58 8.07
C ALA A 143 -11.22 1.19 7.69
N SER A 144 -10.86 1.08 6.41
CA SER A 144 -9.59 1.65 5.93
C SER A 144 -9.68 2.16 4.50
N ILE A 145 -8.78 3.09 4.17
CA ILE A 145 -8.45 3.51 2.82
C ILE A 145 -7.00 3.19 2.54
N SER A 146 -6.69 2.71 1.36
CA SER A 146 -5.33 2.36 0.94
C SER A 146 -5.14 2.62 -0.54
N THR A 147 -3.89 2.71 -0.97
CA THR A 147 -3.52 2.85 -2.38
C THR A 147 -2.85 1.59 -2.89
N VAL A 148 -3.21 1.17 -4.09
CA VAL A 148 -2.68 -0.02 -4.78
C VAL A 148 -2.18 0.36 -6.15
N ASP A 149 -0.97 -0.07 -6.48
CA ASP A 149 -0.46 -0.09 -7.84
C ASP A 149 -1.04 -1.30 -8.58
N THR A 150 -1.77 -1.05 -9.66
CA THR A 150 -2.48 -2.13 -10.35
C THR A 150 -1.55 -3.08 -11.09
N SER A 151 -0.31 -2.66 -11.37
CA SER A 151 0.68 -3.55 -12.01
C SER A 151 1.08 -4.72 -11.11
N PHE A 152 1.06 -4.55 -9.78
CA PHE A 152 1.34 -5.62 -8.82
C PHE A 152 0.25 -6.69 -8.77
N ILE A 153 -0.95 -6.35 -9.19
CA ILE A 153 -2.05 -7.29 -9.33
C ILE A 153 -2.32 -7.67 -10.79
N ASN A 154 -1.28 -7.62 -11.62
CA ASN A 154 -1.30 -8.03 -13.03
C ASN A 154 -2.26 -7.24 -13.94
N ILE A 155 -2.52 -5.98 -13.61
CA ILE A 155 -3.28 -5.06 -14.47
C ILE A 155 -2.30 -4.00 -14.98
N PRO A 156 -1.82 -4.11 -16.23
CA PRO A 156 -0.82 -3.19 -16.75
C PRO A 156 -1.38 -1.77 -16.98
N ALA A 157 -0.48 -0.78 -17.05
CA ALA A 157 -0.81 0.64 -17.15
C ALA A 157 -1.74 1.03 -18.32
N TRP A 158 -1.73 0.24 -19.40
CA TRP A 158 -2.61 0.47 -20.56
C TRP A 158 -3.97 -0.23 -20.47
N ALA A 159 -4.17 -1.10 -19.47
CA ALA A 159 -5.41 -1.84 -19.34
C ALA A 159 -6.50 -1.00 -18.68
N ASP A 160 -7.71 -1.10 -19.22
CA ASP A 160 -8.89 -0.58 -18.55
C ASP A 160 -9.31 -1.54 -17.43
N MET A 161 -9.39 -1.04 -16.21
CA MET A 161 -9.88 -1.80 -15.06
C MET A 161 -11.37 -2.20 -15.19
N ASN A 162 -12.11 -1.60 -16.11
CA ASN A 162 -13.51 -1.94 -16.33
C ASN A 162 -13.71 -3.20 -17.18
N ASN A 163 -12.67 -3.72 -17.85
CA ASN A 163 -12.80 -5.01 -18.54
C ASN A 163 -12.90 -6.17 -17.53
N LEU A 164 -13.52 -7.27 -17.96
CA LEU A 164 -13.83 -8.39 -17.06
C LEU A 164 -12.59 -9.03 -16.43
N LEU A 165 -11.51 -9.17 -17.19
CA LEU A 165 -10.27 -9.78 -16.71
C LEU A 165 -9.58 -8.89 -15.67
N SER A 166 -9.46 -7.58 -15.93
CA SER A 166 -8.93 -6.62 -14.98
C SER A 166 -9.76 -6.56 -13.71
N LYS A 167 -11.09 -6.58 -13.82
CA LYS A 167 -11.99 -6.66 -12.65
C LYS A 167 -11.73 -7.90 -11.80
N ALA A 168 -11.48 -9.03 -12.43
CA ALA A 168 -11.16 -10.26 -11.71
C ALA A 168 -9.81 -10.17 -10.98
N TYR A 169 -8.78 -9.58 -11.62
CA TYR A 169 -7.49 -9.33 -10.97
C TYR A 169 -7.60 -8.29 -9.83
N ALA A 170 -8.46 -7.29 -9.98
CA ALA A 170 -8.69 -6.28 -8.95
C ALA A 170 -9.20 -6.85 -7.61
N LEU A 171 -9.74 -8.08 -7.60
CA LEU A 171 -10.07 -8.79 -6.36
C LEU A 171 -8.87 -8.98 -5.43
N ALA A 172 -7.65 -9.00 -5.97
CA ALA A 172 -6.42 -9.08 -5.17
C ALA A 172 -6.02 -7.73 -4.53
N ALA A 173 -6.63 -6.62 -4.90
CA ALA A 173 -6.25 -5.29 -4.43
C ALA A 173 -6.20 -5.14 -2.89
N PRO A 174 -7.11 -5.73 -2.08
CA PRO A 174 -6.99 -5.65 -0.63
C PRO A 174 -5.70 -6.24 -0.06
N TYR A 175 -5.04 -7.15 -0.79
CA TYR A 175 -3.79 -7.80 -0.38
C TYR A 175 -2.52 -7.06 -0.83
N ALA A 176 -2.65 -6.01 -1.62
CA ALA A 176 -1.53 -5.27 -2.20
C ALA A 176 -1.51 -3.78 -1.80
N PRO A 177 -1.88 -3.39 -0.56
CA PRO A 177 -1.81 -2.00 -0.15
C PRO A 177 -0.35 -1.55 -0.04
N LEU A 178 -0.05 -0.37 -0.60
CA LEU A 178 1.26 0.28 -0.50
C LEU A 178 1.32 1.24 0.69
N ASP A 179 0.18 1.80 1.05
CA ASP A 179 -0.05 2.71 2.17
C ASP A 179 -1.53 2.70 2.56
N GLY A 180 -1.84 3.36 3.66
CA GLY A 180 -3.23 3.54 4.05
C GLY A 180 -3.41 4.16 5.42
N LEU A 181 -4.70 4.39 5.74
CA LEU A 181 -5.20 4.88 7.01
C LEU A 181 -6.40 4.03 7.43
N ASN A 182 -6.44 3.64 8.70
CA ASN A 182 -7.61 2.97 9.27
C ASN A 182 -8.45 3.91 10.17
N ASP A 183 -9.62 3.43 10.62
CA ASP A 183 -10.54 4.22 11.43
C ASP A 183 -10.14 4.34 12.92
N ALA A 184 -9.08 3.67 13.34
CA ALA A 184 -8.42 3.93 14.61
C ALA A 184 -7.43 5.11 14.53
N GLY A 185 -7.10 5.59 13.32
CA GLY A 185 -6.13 6.66 13.10
C GLY A 185 -4.70 6.14 13.04
N VAL A 186 -4.52 4.87 12.67
CA VAL A 186 -3.21 4.30 12.35
C VAL A 186 -2.99 4.38 10.85
N SER A 187 -1.86 4.95 10.44
CA SER A 187 -1.41 5.03 9.06
C SER A 187 -0.07 4.32 8.89
N CYS A 188 0.13 3.70 7.73
CA CYS A 188 1.37 3.02 7.41
C CYS A 188 1.66 3.04 5.91
N GLY A 189 2.93 2.83 5.56
CA GLY A 189 3.37 2.71 4.18
C GLY A 189 4.60 1.84 4.05
N ILE A 190 4.78 1.20 2.89
CA ILE A 190 5.97 0.42 2.54
C ILE A 190 6.89 1.22 1.62
N TYR A 191 8.20 1.02 1.79
CA TYR A 191 9.24 1.68 1.02
C TYR A 191 10.31 0.65 0.66
N MET A 192 10.65 0.55 -0.61
CA MET A 192 11.73 -0.32 -1.05
C MET A 192 13.05 0.19 -0.49
N THR A 193 13.89 -0.70 0.04
CA THR A 193 15.22 -0.38 0.54
C THR A 193 16.32 -0.90 -0.38
N TYR A 194 17.36 -0.09 -0.57
CA TYR A 194 18.55 -0.42 -1.33
C TYR A 194 19.71 -0.53 -0.34
N GLN A 195 19.95 -1.76 0.16
CA GLN A 195 20.84 -2.00 1.30
C GLN A 195 22.28 -2.27 0.90
N GLY A 196 22.51 -2.77 -0.29
CA GLY A 196 23.85 -3.06 -0.77
C GLY A 196 24.62 -1.83 -1.19
N ALA A 197 25.89 -1.99 -1.55
CA ALA A 197 26.70 -0.93 -2.10
C ALA A 197 25.98 -0.30 -3.30
N GLY A 198 25.73 1.00 -3.22
CA GLY A 198 25.03 1.76 -4.24
C GLY A 198 23.53 1.39 -4.36
N LYS A 199 23.15 0.70 -5.43
CA LYS A 199 21.75 0.42 -5.78
C LYS A 199 21.37 -1.07 -5.66
N ASN A 200 22.12 -1.84 -4.89
CA ASN A 200 21.84 -3.26 -4.71
C ASN A 200 20.66 -3.46 -3.78
N VAL A 201 19.85 -4.44 -4.10
CA VAL A 201 18.69 -4.87 -3.31
C VAL A 201 18.98 -6.23 -2.72
N ILE A 202 18.66 -6.38 -1.44
CA ILE A 202 18.82 -7.63 -0.69
C ILE A 202 17.44 -8.07 -0.27
N ALA A 203 17.10 -9.32 -0.56
CA ALA A 203 15.82 -9.91 -0.15
C ALA A 203 15.71 -10.00 1.37
N THR A 204 14.53 -9.68 1.92
CA THR A 204 14.22 -9.94 3.33
C THR A 204 13.82 -11.41 3.50
N ASP A 205 14.45 -12.08 4.45
CA ASP A 205 14.11 -13.44 4.85
C ASP A 205 14.56 -13.65 6.30
N GLN A 206 13.63 -13.54 7.25
CA GLN A 206 13.93 -13.72 8.67
C GLN A 206 14.18 -15.20 9.00
N ASN A 207 13.43 -16.10 8.37
CA ASN A 207 13.57 -17.53 8.50
C ASN A 207 13.47 -18.01 9.97
N THR A 208 12.38 -17.64 10.62
CA THR A 208 12.01 -17.98 12.01
C THR A 208 10.92 -19.04 12.05
N ASP A 209 10.52 -19.49 13.25
CA ASP A 209 9.39 -20.41 13.46
C ASP A 209 8.03 -19.69 13.58
N LEU A 210 7.98 -18.35 13.36
CA LEU A 210 6.74 -17.59 13.40
C LEU A 210 5.91 -17.80 12.12
N PRO A 211 4.60 -17.46 12.14
CA PRO A 211 3.79 -17.46 10.93
C PRO A 211 4.36 -16.48 9.89
N ASP A 212 4.25 -16.84 8.63
CA ASP A 212 4.84 -16.09 7.52
C ASP A 212 4.00 -14.85 7.14
N ILE A 213 4.65 -13.76 6.74
CA ILE A 213 3.98 -12.58 6.21
C ILE A 213 4.83 -11.88 5.14
N SER A 214 4.17 -11.36 4.11
CA SER A 214 4.80 -10.46 3.14
C SER A 214 4.61 -8.99 3.53
N PRO A 215 5.41 -8.05 2.98
CA PRO A 215 5.30 -6.63 3.34
C PRO A 215 3.91 -6.04 3.12
N THR A 216 3.25 -6.32 1.99
CA THR A 216 1.89 -5.82 1.72
C THR A 216 0.83 -6.46 2.61
N ALA A 217 1.01 -7.73 2.97
CA ALA A 217 0.13 -8.40 3.91
C ALA A 217 0.28 -7.82 5.33
N LEU A 218 1.50 -7.41 5.74
CA LEU A 218 1.69 -6.70 7.01
C LEU A 218 1.00 -5.32 7.00
N ILE A 219 1.07 -4.56 5.91
CA ILE A 219 0.29 -3.33 5.76
C ILE A 219 -1.22 -3.63 5.91
N ARG A 220 -1.71 -4.70 5.27
CA ARG A 220 -3.13 -5.09 5.40
C ARG A 220 -3.49 -5.49 6.83
N LEU A 221 -2.62 -6.23 7.51
CA LEU A 221 -2.80 -6.63 8.91
C LEU A 221 -2.91 -5.40 9.84
N ILE A 222 -2.00 -4.43 9.68
CA ILE A 222 -2.02 -3.17 10.42
C ILE A 222 -3.33 -2.40 10.15
N LEU A 223 -3.69 -2.24 8.89
CA LEU A 223 -4.91 -1.49 8.51
C LEU A 223 -6.20 -2.17 8.98
N ASP A 224 -6.23 -3.49 9.09
CA ASP A 224 -7.43 -4.21 9.52
C ASP A 224 -7.58 -4.27 11.05
N TYR A 225 -6.46 -4.32 11.80
CA TYR A 225 -6.53 -4.72 13.21
C TYR A 225 -5.76 -3.84 14.19
N ALA A 226 -4.86 -2.95 13.76
CA ALA A 226 -4.11 -2.13 14.71
C ALA A 226 -4.94 -0.94 15.23
N ASP A 227 -5.09 -0.84 16.54
CA ASP A 227 -5.66 0.32 17.23
C ASP A 227 -4.62 1.40 17.55
N SER A 228 -3.32 1.05 17.47
CA SER A 228 -2.20 1.92 17.85
C SER A 228 -0.91 1.55 17.15
N LEU A 229 0.11 2.43 17.26
CA LEU A 229 1.47 2.16 16.85
C LEU A 229 2.03 0.90 17.53
N ASP A 230 1.82 0.75 18.83
CA ASP A 230 2.36 -0.38 19.60
C ASP A 230 1.80 -1.72 19.11
N GLU A 231 0.52 -1.77 18.74
CA GLU A 231 -0.08 -2.97 18.13
C GLU A 231 0.49 -3.25 16.75
N ALA A 232 0.67 -2.22 15.92
CA ALA A 232 1.28 -2.37 14.60
C ALA A 232 2.71 -2.93 14.69
N VAL A 233 3.51 -2.42 15.63
CA VAL A 233 4.86 -2.94 15.92
C VAL A 233 4.82 -4.38 16.44
N ASN A 234 3.86 -4.71 17.32
CA ASN A 234 3.69 -6.07 17.82
C ASN A 234 3.30 -7.05 16.71
N PHE A 235 2.49 -6.63 15.73
CA PHE A 235 2.23 -7.44 14.54
C PHE A 235 3.52 -7.72 13.77
N ALA A 236 4.35 -6.72 13.51
CA ALA A 236 5.62 -6.92 12.82
C ALA A 236 6.57 -7.88 13.57
N ARG A 237 6.51 -7.90 14.90
CA ARG A 237 7.30 -8.82 15.75
C ARG A 237 6.74 -10.23 15.84
N SER A 238 5.47 -10.42 15.50
CA SER A 238 4.75 -11.69 15.66
C SER A 238 4.75 -12.55 14.39
N TYR A 239 5.35 -12.06 13.32
CA TYR A 239 5.41 -12.76 12.04
C TYR A 239 6.84 -12.85 11.51
N ASP A 240 7.07 -13.86 10.69
CA ASP A 240 8.29 -14.06 9.91
C ASP A 240 8.14 -13.28 8.58
N MET A 241 8.95 -12.23 8.42
CA MET A 241 8.90 -11.41 7.22
C MET A 241 9.65 -12.08 6.08
N HIS A 242 8.97 -12.31 4.98
CA HIS A 242 9.54 -12.74 3.72
C HIS A 242 9.48 -11.61 2.69
N ASP A 243 10.47 -11.59 1.80
CA ASP A 243 10.49 -10.63 0.72
C ASP A 243 9.30 -10.78 -0.23
N SER A 244 8.99 -9.70 -0.89
CA SER A 244 8.08 -9.68 -2.01
C SER A 244 8.84 -9.18 -3.24
N ALA A 245 8.62 -9.85 -4.37
CA ALA A 245 9.25 -9.45 -5.63
C ALA A 245 10.80 -9.53 -5.63
N GLY A 246 11.43 -10.36 -4.77
CA GLY A 246 12.89 -10.47 -4.63
C GLY A 246 13.55 -9.19 -4.13
N THR A 247 12.82 -8.39 -3.34
CA THR A 247 13.28 -7.10 -2.83
C THR A 247 13.10 -7.03 -1.32
N SER A 248 13.63 -6.00 -0.69
CA SER A 248 13.30 -5.73 0.70
C SER A 248 12.61 -4.39 0.85
N PHE A 249 11.88 -4.29 1.93
CA PHE A 249 11.12 -3.10 2.28
C PHE A 249 11.35 -2.76 3.74
N HIS A 250 11.28 -1.47 4.04
CA HIS A 250 10.99 -1.01 5.38
C HIS A 250 9.59 -0.38 5.44
N ILE A 251 9.05 -0.26 6.62
CA ILE A 251 7.69 0.19 6.83
C ILE A 251 7.71 1.34 7.83
N MET A 252 7.06 2.44 7.48
CA MET A 252 6.79 3.52 8.44
C MET A 252 5.35 3.41 8.91
N VAL A 253 5.15 3.55 10.22
CA VAL A 253 3.84 3.55 10.88
C VAL A 253 3.73 4.77 11.76
N ALA A 254 2.54 5.36 11.81
CA ALA A 254 2.22 6.45 12.76
C ALA A 254 0.77 6.32 13.25
N ASP A 255 0.48 6.84 14.41
CA ASP A 255 -0.86 6.91 14.96
C ASP A 255 -1.24 8.32 15.43
N ARG A 256 -2.51 8.50 15.80
CA ARG A 256 -3.06 9.78 16.23
C ARG A 256 -2.46 10.34 17.52
N SER A 257 -1.65 9.58 18.25
CA SER A 257 -0.92 10.10 19.41
C SER A 257 0.28 10.97 19.03
N GLY A 258 0.62 11.02 17.73
CA GLY A 258 1.82 11.67 17.21
C GLY A 258 3.06 10.78 17.26
N ARG A 259 2.94 9.57 17.80
CA ARG A 259 4.03 8.59 17.76
C ARG A 259 4.15 7.96 16.40
N SER A 260 5.38 7.68 16.01
CA SER A 260 5.68 6.93 14.76
C SER A 260 6.88 6.01 14.95
N ALA A 261 7.00 5.04 14.05
CA ALA A 261 8.15 4.14 14.00
C ALA A 261 8.47 3.76 12.56
N ILE A 262 9.77 3.51 12.31
CA ILE A 262 10.28 2.89 11.10
C ILE A 262 10.71 1.48 11.46
N LEU A 263 10.16 0.49 10.75
CA LEU A 263 10.41 -0.93 10.90
C LEU A 263 11.38 -1.35 9.81
N GLU A 264 12.57 -1.78 10.16
CA GLU A 264 13.63 -2.16 9.23
C GLU A 264 14.13 -3.58 9.52
N TRP A 265 14.28 -4.34 8.46
CA TRP A 265 14.91 -5.67 8.55
C TRP A 265 16.36 -5.52 8.11
N VAL A 266 17.28 -5.83 9.01
CA VAL A 266 18.73 -5.67 8.81
C VAL A 266 19.45 -7.00 8.98
N ASN A 267 20.72 -7.07 8.62
CA ASN A 267 21.53 -8.24 8.87
C ASN A 267 21.63 -8.51 10.39
N ASP A 268 21.57 -9.76 10.77
CA ASP A 268 21.72 -10.23 12.15
C ASP A 268 23.16 -10.59 12.53
N THR A 269 24.09 -10.46 11.59
CA THR A 269 25.52 -10.81 11.78
C THR A 269 26.38 -9.58 11.66
N ASP A 270 27.41 -9.51 12.52
CA ASP A 270 28.50 -8.50 12.45
C ASP A 270 29.45 -8.75 11.27
N GLU A 271 29.22 -9.78 10.49
CA GLU A 271 30.01 -10.11 9.29
C GLU A 271 29.66 -9.15 8.15
N SER A 272 30.43 -8.24 8.10
CA SER A 272 30.33 -6.94 7.55
C SER A 272 30.38 -6.78 6.02
N ASP A 273 30.80 -7.79 5.30
CA ASP A 273 31.03 -7.68 3.84
C ASP A 273 30.00 -8.45 3.01
N ASN A 274 29.15 -9.21 3.67
CA ASN A 274 28.06 -9.93 3.05
C ASN A 274 26.75 -9.35 3.55
N TYR A 275 26.16 -8.45 2.80
CA TYR A 275 24.76 -8.10 2.98
C TYR A 275 23.92 -9.35 2.65
N GLY A 276 23.91 -10.32 3.57
CA GLY A 276 23.09 -11.53 3.48
C GLY A 276 21.61 -11.25 3.66
N SER A 277 20.81 -12.29 3.80
CA SER A 277 19.37 -12.14 4.08
C SER A 277 19.12 -11.25 5.28
N LEU A 278 18.14 -10.38 5.21
CA LEU A 278 17.79 -9.42 6.25
C LEU A 278 16.89 -10.12 7.28
N ARG A 279 17.42 -10.42 8.47
CA ARG A 279 16.77 -11.33 9.42
C ARG A 279 16.34 -10.67 10.73
N LYS A 280 16.87 -9.51 11.08
CA LYS A 280 16.61 -8.83 12.32
C LYS A 280 15.70 -7.64 12.12
N LEU A 281 14.53 -7.67 12.76
CA LEU A 281 13.67 -6.47 12.83
C LEU A 281 14.26 -5.47 13.83
N VAL A 282 14.54 -4.27 13.37
CA VAL A 282 14.90 -3.11 14.18
C VAL A 282 13.77 -2.08 14.06
N VAL A 283 13.38 -1.48 15.19
CA VAL A 283 12.30 -0.50 15.28
C VAL A 283 12.87 0.81 15.76
N THR A 284 12.77 1.84 14.94
CA THR A 284 13.22 3.21 15.27
C THR A 284 11.99 4.08 15.49
N TYR A 285 11.78 4.52 16.74
CA TYR A 285 10.67 5.40 17.09
C TYR A 285 11.06 6.88 16.94
N ASN A 286 10.05 7.76 16.85
CA ASN A 286 10.26 9.22 16.84
C ASN A 286 10.40 9.84 18.25
N ASP A 287 10.31 9.07 19.31
CA ASP A 287 10.56 9.57 20.66
C ASP A 287 12.06 9.71 20.94
N GLN A 288 12.40 10.62 21.85
CA GLN A 288 13.79 10.99 22.15
C GLN A 288 14.60 9.85 22.79
N ASP A 289 13.94 8.95 23.53
CA ASP A 289 14.60 7.90 24.29
C ASP A 289 14.99 6.70 23.43
N SER A 290 14.37 6.56 22.26
CA SER A 290 14.56 5.43 21.33
C SER A 290 15.01 5.84 19.93
N ASN A 291 15.42 7.07 19.74
CA ASN A 291 15.73 7.66 18.43
C ASN A 291 17.10 7.19 17.88
N ILE A 292 17.15 5.93 17.44
CA ILE A 292 18.31 5.33 16.80
C ILE A 292 18.21 5.60 15.30
N GLY A 293 19.23 6.21 14.70
CA GLY A 293 19.30 6.41 13.24
C GLY A 293 18.73 7.73 12.74
N GLN A 294 18.10 8.53 13.60
CA GLN A 294 17.70 9.88 13.27
C GLN A 294 18.66 10.93 13.84
N ARG A 295 18.58 12.18 13.35
CA ARG A 295 19.40 13.26 13.85
C ARG A 295 18.96 13.65 15.26
N GLU A 296 19.93 13.93 16.14
CA GLU A 296 19.70 14.26 17.54
C GLU A 296 18.76 15.47 17.68
N GLY A 297 17.75 15.36 18.56
CA GLY A 297 16.84 16.47 18.91
C GLY A 297 15.56 16.57 18.08
N GLU A 298 15.27 15.63 17.17
CA GLU A 298 14.12 15.69 16.25
C GLU A 298 13.05 14.66 16.57
N ALA A 299 12.41 14.81 17.73
CA ALA A 299 11.36 13.89 18.19
C ALA A 299 9.96 14.19 17.61
N ASP A 300 9.71 15.41 17.14
CA ASP A 300 8.36 15.83 16.73
C ASP A 300 7.96 15.41 15.34
N PHE A 301 8.90 14.90 14.51
CA PHE A 301 8.63 14.35 13.20
C PHE A 301 9.61 13.24 12.86
N GLN A 302 9.20 12.37 11.97
CA GLN A 302 10.01 11.26 11.44
C GLN A 302 9.88 11.22 9.92
N TRP A 303 10.94 10.83 9.22
CA TRP A 303 10.91 10.76 7.75
C TRP A 303 11.77 9.61 7.24
N VAL A 304 11.46 9.15 6.04
CA VAL A 304 12.09 7.98 5.42
C VAL A 304 12.07 8.07 3.90
N THR A 305 13.06 7.48 3.24
CA THR A 305 13.10 7.29 1.79
C THR A 305 13.46 5.84 1.43
N ASN A 306 14.55 5.59 0.70
CA ASN A 306 14.82 4.25 0.15
C ASN A 306 16.17 3.65 0.60
N PHE A 307 16.64 4.01 1.79
CA PHE A 307 17.83 3.43 2.40
C PHE A 307 17.59 3.13 3.89
N ILE A 308 18.36 2.20 4.44
CA ILE A 308 18.29 1.85 5.86
C ILE A 308 18.80 3.02 6.69
N ILE A 309 17.98 3.49 7.65
CA ILE A 309 18.32 4.66 8.49
C ILE A 309 19.19 4.31 9.70
N GLN A 310 19.40 3.02 9.96
CA GLN A 310 20.21 2.59 11.12
C GLN A 310 21.62 3.16 11.05
N PRO A 311 22.15 3.75 12.16
CA PRO A 311 23.51 4.24 12.20
C PRO A 311 24.50 3.13 11.84
N GLU A 312 25.53 3.51 11.10
CA GLU A 312 26.63 2.61 10.74
C GLU A 312 26.24 1.36 9.94
N TYR A 313 24.99 1.26 9.47
CA TYR A 313 24.57 0.16 8.61
C TYR A 313 25.41 0.08 7.33
N TYR A 314 25.67 1.23 6.71
CA TYR A 314 26.56 1.32 5.56
C TYR A 314 27.99 1.60 6.03
N LYS A 315 28.91 0.67 5.77
CA LYS A 315 30.33 0.79 6.17
C LYS A 315 31.10 1.90 5.46
N VAL A 316 30.77 2.08 4.20
CA VAL A 316 31.26 3.20 3.41
C VAL A 316 30.07 4.14 3.26
N TYR A 317 30.18 5.34 3.81
CA TYR A 317 29.16 6.38 3.63
C TYR A 317 29.12 6.73 2.13
N ASP A 318 28.20 6.09 1.43
CA ASP A 318 27.97 6.33 0.02
C ASP A 318 27.03 7.53 -0.11
N LYS A 319 27.54 8.61 -0.68
CA LYS A 319 26.74 9.80 -1.00
C LYS A 319 25.63 9.49 -2.01
N ASP A 320 25.68 8.31 -2.62
CA ASP A 320 24.73 7.81 -3.61
C ASP A 320 23.61 6.93 -3.01
N LEU A 321 23.33 7.04 -1.70
CA LEU A 321 22.17 6.35 -1.10
C LEU A 321 20.90 6.74 -1.82
N THR A 322 20.11 5.73 -2.22
CA THR A 322 18.88 5.96 -2.98
C THR A 322 17.88 6.78 -2.18
N GLY A 323 17.55 7.98 -2.67
CA GLY A 323 16.64 8.89 -1.99
C GLY A 323 17.29 9.82 -0.98
N TRP A 324 18.62 9.85 -0.87
CA TRP A 324 19.35 10.75 0.04
C TRP A 324 19.03 12.23 -0.17
N GLU A 325 18.93 12.66 -1.43
CA GLU A 325 18.55 14.03 -1.77
C GLU A 325 17.15 14.38 -1.26
N ARG A 326 16.16 13.51 -1.51
CA ARG A 326 14.78 13.68 -1.01
C ARG A 326 14.72 13.66 0.52
N TYR A 327 15.51 12.79 1.15
CA TYR A 327 15.61 12.69 2.59
C TYR A 327 16.06 14.02 3.23
N ASN A 328 17.08 14.66 2.66
CA ASN A 328 17.56 15.94 3.14
C ASN A 328 16.59 17.10 2.88
N ILE A 329 15.91 17.12 1.71
CA ILE A 329 14.90 18.15 1.42
C ILE A 329 13.75 18.08 2.43
N ILE A 330 13.25 16.88 2.74
CA ILE A 330 12.19 16.71 3.75
C ILE A 330 12.65 17.24 5.10
N TYR A 331 13.85 16.84 5.53
CA TYR A 331 14.44 17.32 6.78
C TYR A 331 14.55 18.84 6.82
N ASP A 332 15.12 19.46 5.79
CA ASP A 332 15.32 20.89 5.70
C ASP A 332 14.00 21.68 5.75
N GLU A 333 12.93 21.13 5.17
CA GLU A 333 11.61 21.77 5.20
C GLU A 333 10.94 21.65 6.55
N LEU A 334 10.95 20.46 7.18
CA LEU A 334 10.31 20.22 8.47
C LEU A 334 11.05 20.89 9.61
N SER A 335 12.38 20.92 9.59
CA SER A 335 13.21 21.54 10.64
C SER A 335 13.00 23.05 10.77
N LYS A 336 12.54 23.73 9.70
CA LYS A 336 12.24 25.17 9.74
C LYS A 336 11.13 25.52 10.76
N SER A 337 10.32 24.56 11.13
CA SER A 337 9.13 24.75 11.95
C SER A 337 8.90 23.63 12.97
N ASP A 338 9.95 22.88 13.32
CA ASP A 338 9.89 21.75 14.27
C ASP A 338 8.76 20.76 13.90
N GLY A 339 8.66 20.40 12.61
CA GLY A 339 7.63 19.48 12.11
C GLY A 339 6.22 20.07 12.01
N LEU A 340 6.04 21.38 12.26
CA LEU A 340 4.74 22.03 12.16
C LEU A 340 4.43 22.43 10.70
N VAL A 341 3.22 22.16 10.27
CA VAL A 341 2.66 22.59 8.99
C VAL A 341 1.34 23.33 9.19
N ALA A 342 1.01 24.24 8.29
CA ALA A 342 -0.22 25.03 8.39
C ALA A 342 -1.48 24.14 8.22
N ASP A 343 -1.46 23.27 7.20
CA ASP A 343 -2.56 22.38 6.83
C ASP A 343 -2.07 21.21 5.97
N GLU A 344 -3.00 20.40 5.48
CA GLU A 344 -2.70 19.27 4.60
C GLU A 344 -2.10 19.69 3.24
N MET A 345 -2.42 20.90 2.75
CA MET A 345 -1.82 21.42 1.51
C MET A 345 -0.36 21.80 1.73
N ALA A 346 -0.02 22.42 2.85
CA ALA A 346 1.37 22.73 3.18
C ALA A 346 2.22 21.45 3.32
N ALA A 347 1.67 20.37 3.85
CA ALA A 347 2.33 19.06 3.84
C ALA A 347 2.45 18.49 2.41
N MET A 348 1.43 18.67 1.56
CA MET A 348 1.45 18.27 0.16
C MET A 348 2.52 19.04 -0.63
N ASP A 349 2.76 20.32 -0.32
CA ASP A 349 3.82 21.13 -0.93
C ASP A 349 5.23 20.59 -0.62
N ILE A 350 5.44 20.01 0.57
CA ILE A 350 6.70 19.32 0.89
C ILE A 350 6.84 18.06 0.02
N LEU A 351 5.76 17.25 -0.12
CA LEU A 351 5.77 16.11 -1.04
C LEU A 351 6.03 16.50 -2.49
N HIS A 352 5.49 17.64 -2.93
CA HIS A 352 5.76 18.19 -4.27
C HIS A 352 7.24 18.50 -4.47
N LYS A 353 7.92 19.10 -3.48
CA LYS A 353 9.36 19.40 -3.55
C LYS A 353 10.24 18.17 -3.69
N VAL A 354 9.78 17.03 -3.22
CA VAL A 354 10.50 15.76 -3.32
C VAL A 354 9.88 14.80 -4.34
N SER A 355 8.92 15.25 -5.13
CA SER A 355 8.40 14.49 -6.25
C SER A 355 9.49 14.26 -7.29
N GLN A 356 9.49 13.10 -7.93
CA GLN A 356 10.61 12.69 -8.78
C GLN A 356 10.81 13.62 -9.98
N ARG A 357 9.74 14.11 -10.56
CA ARG A 357 9.78 15.04 -11.67
C ARG A 357 10.32 16.41 -11.25
N THR A 358 9.98 16.87 -10.06
CA THR A 358 10.46 18.16 -9.52
C THR A 358 11.94 18.10 -9.17
N VAL A 359 12.39 17.03 -8.52
CA VAL A 359 13.79 16.88 -8.06
C VAL A 359 14.73 16.54 -9.21
N ARG A 360 14.25 15.84 -10.24
CA ARG A 360 15.06 15.38 -11.38
C ARG A 360 14.39 15.65 -12.72
N PRO A 361 14.24 16.92 -13.11
CA PRO A 361 13.52 17.31 -14.32
C PRO A 361 14.24 16.91 -15.62
N ASP A 362 15.54 16.63 -15.56
CA ASP A 362 16.42 16.28 -16.68
C ASP A 362 16.46 14.78 -17.01
N ARG A 363 15.73 13.93 -16.25
CA ARG A 363 15.68 12.49 -16.53
C ARG A 363 15.02 12.18 -17.86
N ASN A 364 15.68 11.32 -18.65
CA ASN A 364 15.14 10.78 -19.88
C ASN A 364 13.94 9.84 -19.61
N ALA A 365 13.01 9.75 -20.56
CA ALA A 365 11.79 8.95 -20.42
C ALA A 365 12.03 7.47 -20.10
N ASP A 366 13.14 6.89 -20.54
CA ASP A 366 13.49 5.48 -20.31
C ASP A 366 14.01 5.20 -18.90
N ASP A 367 14.51 6.23 -18.19
CA ASP A 367 14.97 6.14 -16.78
C ASP A 367 13.92 6.73 -15.81
N PHE A 368 12.70 6.89 -16.25
CA PHE A 368 11.71 7.75 -15.66
C PHE A 368 11.02 7.10 -14.48
N VAL A 369 11.39 7.50 -13.27
CA VAL A 369 10.61 7.26 -12.07
C VAL A 369 9.75 8.49 -11.83
N LEU A 370 8.42 8.29 -11.78
CA LEU A 370 7.42 9.33 -11.56
C LEU A 370 6.86 9.22 -10.16
N THR A 371 6.49 10.34 -9.55
CA THR A 371 5.59 10.29 -8.41
C THR A 371 4.19 9.99 -8.93
N ILE A 372 3.79 8.74 -8.77
CA ILE A 372 2.50 8.21 -9.25
C ILE A 372 1.35 8.74 -8.39
N HIS A 373 1.56 8.78 -7.07
CA HIS A 373 0.65 9.46 -6.17
C HIS A 373 1.38 10.06 -4.98
N SER A 374 0.76 11.11 -4.45
CA SER A 374 1.08 11.73 -3.17
C SER A 374 -0.14 11.71 -2.30
N VAL A 375 0.02 11.43 -1.01
CA VAL A 375 -1.11 11.34 -0.10
C VAL A 375 -0.76 11.92 1.27
N ILE A 376 -1.72 12.65 1.84
CA ILE A 376 -1.70 13.12 3.22
C ILE A 376 -2.86 12.44 3.96
N TYR A 377 -2.54 11.69 4.99
CA TYR A 377 -3.49 11.13 5.94
C TYR A 377 -3.52 11.99 7.20
N ASN A 378 -4.68 12.53 7.55
CA ASN A 378 -4.91 13.19 8.83
C ASN A 378 -5.41 12.14 9.83
N LEU A 379 -4.58 11.82 10.80
CA LEU A 379 -4.77 10.69 11.72
C LEU A 379 -5.88 10.96 12.75
N ASP A 380 -6.09 12.22 13.10
CA ASP A 380 -7.08 12.66 14.09
C ASP A 380 -8.47 12.81 13.46
N ASN A 381 -8.55 13.50 12.32
CA ASN A 381 -9.82 13.76 11.65
C ASN A 381 -10.26 12.64 10.73
N LEU A 382 -9.41 11.63 10.50
CA LEU A 382 -9.66 10.49 9.63
C LEU A 382 -10.01 10.94 8.21
N THR A 383 -9.22 11.89 7.68
CA THR A 383 -9.37 12.41 6.32
C THR A 383 -8.14 12.07 5.50
N THR A 384 -8.33 12.02 4.20
CA THR A 384 -7.27 11.77 3.21
C THR A 384 -7.32 12.83 2.13
N LEU A 385 -6.18 13.44 1.85
CA LEU A 385 -5.93 14.27 0.66
C LEU A 385 -5.00 13.48 -0.25
N TRP A 386 -5.49 13.06 -1.40
CA TRP A 386 -4.77 12.23 -2.35
C TRP A 386 -4.57 12.98 -3.67
N CYS A 387 -3.36 12.98 -4.22
CA CYS A 387 -3.00 13.61 -5.49
C CYS A 387 -2.37 12.59 -6.42
N GLY A 388 -2.85 12.50 -7.66
CA GLY A 388 -2.33 11.58 -8.66
C GLY A 388 -1.50 12.26 -9.75
N ASN A 389 -0.52 11.52 -10.28
CA ASN A 389 0.26 11.92 -11.45
C ASN A 389 0.95 13.29 -11.33
N GLU A 390 1.37 13.69 -10.13
CA GLU A 390 1.97 14.99 -9.84
C GLU A 390 1.10 16.21 -10.23
N GLN A 391 -0.21 16.09 -10.11
CA GLN A 391 -1.16 17.15 -10.48
C GLN A 391 -1.53 18.02 -9.29
N TYR A 392 -0.53 18.59 -8.62
CA TYR A 392 -0.67 19.35 -7.38
C TYR A 392 -1.48 20.64 -7.55
N ASP A 393 -1.46 21.25 -8.75
CA ASP A 393 -2.20 22.47 -9.08
C ASP A 393 -3.55 22.21 -9.75
N ASP A 394 -3.87 20.94 -10.04
CA ASP A 394 -5.10 20.53 -10.72
C ASP A 394 -6.11 19.95 -9.73
N LYS A 395 -7.21 20.65 -9.52
CA LYS A 395 -8.29 20.19 -8.63
C LYS A 395 -8.88 18.85 -9.08
N ASP A 396 -8.82 18.53 -10.36
CA ASP A 396 -9.29 17.25 -10.92
C ASP A 396 -8.27 16.12 -10.72
N GLY A 397 -7.06 16.45 -10.30
CA GLY A 397 -6.01 15.51 -9.91
C GLY A 397 -6.00 15.18 -8.41
N MET A 398 -6.81 15.89 -7.62
CA MET A 398 -6.86 15.71 -6.16
C MET A 398 -8.19 15.13 -5.72
N PHE A 399 -8.11 14.14 -4.82
CA PHE A 399 -9.27 13.45 -4.24
C PHE A 399 -9.25 13.57 -2.72
N ARG A 400 -10.42 13.78 -2.13
CA ARG A 400 -10.58 13.88 -0.68
C ARG A 400 -11.53 12.81 -0.18
N TYR A 401 -11.12 12.16 0.89
CA TYR A 401 -11.92 11.13 1.55
C TYR A 401 -12.05 11.43 3.03
N LYS A 402 -13.16 11.00 3.62
CA LYS A 402 -13.40 11.08 5.06
C LYS A 402 -14.08 9.82 5.53
N LEU A 403 -13.70 9.32 6.72
CA LEU A 403 -14.42 8.22 7.33
C LEU A 403 -15.86 8.63 7.67
N ASN A 404 -16.79 7.85 7.19
CA ASN A 404 -18.19 7.92 7.61
C ASN A 404 -18.39 6.98 8.81
N SER A 405 -18.52 7.53 10.01
CA SER A 405 -18.61 6.75 11.25
C SER A 405 -19.84 5.84 11.32
N LYS A 406 -20.97 6.22 10.69
CA LYS A 406 -22.20 5.40 10.66
C LYS A 406 -22.04 4.18 9.76
N LYS A 407 -21.35 4.33 8.65
CA LYS A 407 -21.13 3.27 7.67
C LYS A 407 -19.82 2.52 7.89
N ARG A 408 -18.92 3.04 8.73
CA ARG A 408 -17.55 2.57 8.94
C ARG A 408 -16.83 2.35 7.61
N ILE A 409 -16.82 3.37 6.75
CA ILE A 409 -16.15 3.38 5.45
C ILE A 409 -15.67 4.79 5.12
N PHE A 410 -14.56 4.91 4.42
CA PHE A 410 -14.11 6.18 3.83
C PHE A 410 -14.96 6.54 2.60
N GLU A 411 -15.41 7.78 2.55
CA GLU A 411 -16.19 8.39 1.45
C GLU A 411 -15.38 9.48 0.76
#